data_5dfb04639f6d8f2b5a4c46a7a59093a6
#
_entry.id   5dfb04639f6d8f2b5a4c46a7a59093a6
#
_cell.length_a   1.000
_cell.length_b   1.000
_cell.length_c   1.000
_cell.angle_alpha   90.00
_cell.angle_beta   90.00
_cell.angle_gamma   90.00
#
_symmetry.space_group_name_H-M   'P 1'
#
loop_
_entity.id
_entity.type
_entity.pdbx_description
1 polymer ?
#
loop_
_entity_poly.entity_id
_entity_poly.type
_entity_poly.pdbx_seq_one_letter_code
_entity_poly.pdbx_strand_id
1 'polypeptide(L)'
;MKKLFLAIVAVSALSSCNTTQPLYSWYNYEDATYQYKKKSTEELHVKMLEQYQKLIEKQKGTRGVVPPGMYSEYGYELYKAGKKEKGLSFLKKEITLYPESEKYISRIIKQLEK
;
A
#
# COMPACT_ATOMS: atom_id res chain seq x y z
N MET A 1 13.78 -44.15 -26.78
CA MET A 1 14.09 -42.73 -26.97
C MET A 1 12.83 -41.83 -27.03
N LYS A 2 11.79 -42.22 -27.76
CA LYS A 2 10.55 -41.40 -27.84
C LYS A 2 9.86 -41.22 -26.48
N LYS A 3 9.85 -42.21 -25.61
CA LYS A 3 9.26 -42.15 -24.27
C LYS A 3 10.02 -41.21 -23.33
N LEU A 4 11.34 -41.15 -23.46
CA LEU A 4 12.19 -40.25 -22.68
C LEU A 4 11.99 -38.79 -23.10
N PHE A 5 11.80 -38.54 -24.40
CA PHE A 5 11.58 -37.22 -24.95
C PHE A 5 10.21 -36.64 -24.47
N LEU A 6 9.19 -37.50 -24.45
CA LEU A 6 7.85 -37.17 -23.93
C LEU A 6 7.89 -36.83 -22.45
N ALA A 7 8.70 -37.58 -21.65
CA ALA A 7 8.86 -37.32 -20.22
C ALA A 7 9.54 -35.96 -19.96
N ILE A 8 10.55 -35.60 -20.74
CA ILE A 8 11.24 -34.32 -20.63
C ILE A 8 10.32 -33.14 -20.97
N VAL A 9 9.50 -33.27 -22.00
CA VAL A 9 8.51 -32.26 -22.39
C VAL A 9 7.43 -32.09 -21.29
N ALA A 10 6.99 -33.17 -20.67
CA ALA A 10 6.01 -33.10 -19.60
C ALA A 10 6.57 -32.41 -18.35
N VAL A 11 7.85 -32.64 -18.00
CA VAL A 11 8.50 -31.98 -16.87
C VAL A 11 8.70 -30.48 -17.12
N SER A 12 9.04 -30.09 -18.35
CA SER A 12 9.17 -28.67 -18.70
C SER A 12 7.83 -27.92 -18.68
N ALA A 13 6.73 -28.61 -19.02
CA ALA A 13 5.39 -28.02 -18.96
C ALA A 13 4.94 -27.79 -17.51
N LEU A 14 5.35 -28.63 -16.56
CA LEU A 14 5.03 -28.48 -15.13
C LEU A 14 5.84 -27.33 -14.47
N SER A 15 7.02 -27.00 -15.00
CA SER A 15 7.84 -25.91 -14.49
C SER A 15 7.41 -24.53 -14.99
N SER A 16 6.41 -24.44 -15.87
CA SER A 16 5.91 -23.17 -16.39
C SER A 16 4.85 -22.49 -15.50
N CYS A 17 4.49 -23.10 -14.36
CA CYS A 17 3.64 -22.47 -13.34
C CYS A 17 4.46 -21.43 -12.57
N ASN A 18 4.64 -20.25 -13.16
CA ASN A 18 5.29 -19.13 -12.47
C ASN A 18 4.35 -18.55 -11.43
N THR A 19 4.88 -18.39 -10.20
CA THR A 19 4.21 -17.58 -9.19
C THR A 19 4.12 -16.15 -9.70
N THR A 20 2.90 -15.62 -9.84
CA THR A 20 2.69 -14.23 -10.22
C THR A 20 3.23 -13.32 -9.11
N GLN A 21 4.07 -12.35 -9.46
CA GLN A 21 4.50 -11.33 -8.53
C GLN A 21 3.33 -10.44 -8.14
N PRO A 22 3.21 -10.04 -6.86
CA PRO A 22 2.11 -9.17 -6.43
C PRO A 22 2.22 -7.78 -7.08
N LEU A 23 1.06 -7.20 -7.39
CA LEU A 23 1.00 -5.85 -7.97
C LEU A 23 1.54 -4.79 -7.01
N TYR A 24 1.30 -4.96 -5.72
CA TYR A 24 1.74 -4.05 -4.65
C TYR A 24 2.34 -4.82 -3.49
N SER A 25 3.30 -4.21 -2.80
CA SER A 25 3.82 -4.71 -1.53
C SER A 25 3.02 -4.09 -0.40
N TRP A 26 2.17 -4.89 0.24
CA TRP A 26 1.30 -4.43 1.32
C TRP A 26 1.95 -4.55 2.71
N TYR A 27 3.05 -5.29 2.80
CA TYR A 27 3.71 -5.59 4.08
C TYR A 27 2.69 -6.09 5.11
N ASN A 28 2.71 -5.55 6.32
CA ASN A 28 1.77 -5.94 7.38
C ASN A 28 0.64 -4.91 7.58
N TYR A 29 0.30 -4.17 6.52
CA TYR A 29 -0.71 -3.11 6.54
C TYR A 29 -2.06 -3.59 7.07
N GLU A 30 -2.55 -4.70 6.55
CA GLU A 30 -3.88 -5.22 6.90
C GLU A 30 -3.98 -5.53 8.40
N ASP A 31 -3.03 -6.27 8.94
CA ASP A 31 -3.03 -6.61 10.37
C ASP A 31 -2.82 -5.38 11.25
N ALA A 32 -1.86 -4.52 10.91
CA ALA A 32 -1.55 -3.33 11.70
C ALA A 32 -2.75 -2.37 11.79
N THR A 33 -3.45 -2.14 10.68
CA THR A 33 -4.65 -1.30 10.66
C THR A 33 -5.81 -1.94 11.42
N TYR A 34 -5.97 -3.26 11.29
CA TYR A 34 -6.98 -4.00 12.03
C TYR A 34 -6.74 -3.93 13.54
N GLN A 35 -5.51 -4.17 13.99
CA GLN A 35 -5.17 -4.13 15.41
C GLN A 35 -5.40 -2.73 16.00
N TYR A 36 -5.02 -1.69 15.28
CA TYR A 36 -5.26 -0.31 15.72
C TYR A 36 -6.76 0.01 15.84
N LYS A 37 -7.55 -0.40 14.87
CA LYS A 37 -9.02 -0.22 14.92
C LYS A 37 -9.63 -0.95 16.12
N LYS A 38 -9.09 -2.10 16.46
CA LYS A 38 -9.58 -2.91 17.57
C LYS A 38 -9.24 -2.33 18.93
N LYS A 39 -8.05 -1.78 19.12
CA LYS A 39 -7.52 -1.32 20.41
C LYS A 39 -6.81 0.04 20.34
N SER A 40 -7.14 0.94 19.59
CA SER A 40 -6.64 2.33 19.44
C SER A 40 -5.59 2.79 20.47
N THR A 41 -4.54 1.99 20.70
CA THR A 41 -3.43 2.36 21.58
C THR A 41 -2.36 3.11 20.80
N GLU A 42 -1.55 3.92 21.49
CA GLU A 42 -0.45 4.64 20.84
C GLU A 42 0.58 3.70 20.23
N GLU A 43 0.92 2.61 20.92
CA GLU A 43 1.83 1.58 20.41
C GLU A 43 1.36 1.01 19.08
N LEU A 44 0.06 0.67 18.98
CA LEU A 44 -0.52 0.14 17.75
C LEU A 44 -0.62 1.21 16.65
N HIS A 45 -0.81 2.46 17.03
CA HIS A 45 -0.78 3.58 16.08
C HIS A 45 0.61 3.73 15.44
N VAL A 46 1.66 3.67 16.25
CA VAL A 46 3.05 3.72 15.76
C VAL A 46 3.32 2.58 14.79
N LYS A 47 2.91 1.35 15.14
CA LYS A 47 3.08 0.18 14.26
C LYS A 47 2.34 0.36 12.93
N MET A 48 1.14 0.91 12.97
CA MET A 48 0.38 1.21 11.75
C MET A 48 1.09 2.24 10.88
N LEU A 49 1.59 3.33 11.47
CA LEU A 49 2.35 4.36 10.74
C LEU A 49 3.62 3.79 10.10
N GLU A 50 4.29 2.86 10.76
CA GLU A 50 5.45 2.16 10.20
C GLU A 50 5.10 1.38 8.94
N GLN A 51 3.92 0.76 8.90
CA GLN A 51 3.47 0.02 7.72
C GLN A 51 3.14 0.96 6.55
N TYR A 52 2.52 2.09 6.81
CA TYR A 52 2.32 3.12 5.77
C TYR A 52 3.66 3.60 5.21
N GLN A 53 4.62 3.83 6.07
CA GLN A 53 5.95 4.28 5.65
C GLN A 53 6.64 3.27 4.76
N LYS A 54 6.60 1.98 5.12
CA LYS A 54 7.14 0.90 4.28
C LYS A 54 6.44 0.82 2.92
N LEU A 55 5.11 0.91 2.93
CA LEU A 55 4.31 0.90 1.68
C LEU A 55 4.74 2.01 0.73
N ILE A 56 5.01 3.18 1.26
CA ILE A 56 5.34 4.38 0.48
C ILE A 56 6.81 4.39 0.06
N GLU A 57 7.73 4.11 0.98
CA GLU A 57 9.16 4.26 0.75
C GLU A 57 9.83 3.01 0.17
N LYS A 58 9.27 1.83 0.44
CA LYS A 58 9.87 0.54 0.06
C LYS A 58 8.93 -0.29 -0.82
N GLN A 59 8.17 0.35 -1.67
CA GLN A 59 7.26 -0.33 -2.57
C GLN A 59 8.03 -1.21 -3.57
N LYS A 60 7.71 -2.50 -3.62
CA LYS A 60 8.35 -3.49 -4.49
C LYS A 60 7.35 -4.20 -5.41
N GLY A 61 6.10 -3.76 -5.43
CA GLY A 61 5.09 -4.32 -6.30
C GLY A 61 5.41 -4.09 -7.77
N THR A 62 4.89 -4.95 -8.64
CA THR A 62 5.18 -4.90 -10.09
C THR A 62 4.66 -3.63 -10.75
N ARG A 63 3.67 -2.96 -10.17
CA ARG A 63 3.17 -1.69 -10.72
C ARG A 63 4.13 -0.52 -10.52
N GLY A 64 5.08 -0.63 -9.60
CA GLY A 64 6.09 0.41 -9.37
C GLY A 64 5.57 1.72 -8.78
N VAL A 65 4.33 1.73 -8.30
CA VAL A 65 3.69 2.92 -7.69
C VAL A 65 3.01 2.54 -6.38
N VAL A 66 2.82 3.52 -5.51
CA VAL A 66 2.10 3.34 -4.25
C VAL A 66 0.62 3.03 -4.54
N PRO A 67 0.01 2.05 -3.84
CA PRO A 67 -1.39 1.72 -4.06
C PRO A 67 -2.33 2.91 -3.86
N PRO A 68 -3.44 2.97 -4.61
CA PRO A 68 -4.44 4.02 -4.42
C PRO A 68 -4.93 4.11 -2.98
N GLY A 69 -5.00 5.32 -2.44
CA GLY A 69 -5.47 5.59 -1.09
C GLY A 69 -4.39 5.64 -0.02
N MET A 70 -3.22 5.07 -0.25
CA MET A 70 -2.20 4.94 0.80
C MET A 70 -1.54 6.27 1.17
N TYR A 71 -1.28 7.13 0.21
CA TYR A 71 -0.81 8.49 0.52
C TYR A 71 -1.83 9.26 1.34
N SER A 72 -3.11 9.15 0.99
CA SER A 72 -4.15 9.88 1.71
C SER A 72 -4.40 9.34 3.12
N GLU A 73 -4.40 8.03 3.30
CA GLU A 73 -4.54 7.44 4.64
C GLU A 73 -3.37 7.85 5.54
N TYR A 74 -2.15 7.74 5.04
CA TYR A 74 -0.96 8.15 5.80
C TYR A 74 -0.98 9.65 6.11
N GLY A 75 -1.31 10.47 5.12
CA GLY A 75 -1.42 11.92 5.29
C GLY A 75 -2.46 12.31 6.34
N TYR A 76 -3.61 11.65 6.32
CA TYR A 76 -4.68 11.87 7.29
C TYR A 76 -4.22 11.54 8.72
N GLU A 77 -3.59 10.39 8.91
CA GLU A 77 -3.09 9.97 10.22
C GLU A 77 -2.00 10.90 10.75
N LEU A 78 -1.09 11.33 9.88
CA LEU A 78 -0.04 12.29 10.25
C LEU A 78 -0.63 13.64 10.67
N TYR A 79 -1.62 14.13 9.93
CA TYR A 79 -2.28 15.39 10.25
C TYR A 79 -2.93 15.33 11.64
N LYS A 80 -3.67 14.26 11.91
CA LYS A 80 -4.33 14.05 13.21
C LYS A 80 -3.32 13.90 14.35
N ALA A 81 -2.14 13.37 14.07
CA ALA A 81 -1.06 13.23 15.05
C ALA A 81 -0.30 14.54 15.30
N GLY A 82 -0.70 15.64 14.68
CA GLY A 82 -0.08 16.96 14.85
C GLY A 82 0.94 17.34 13.79
N LYS A 83 1.31 16.42 12.89
CA LYS A 83 2.22 16.67 11.78
C LYS A 83 1.46 17.20 10.56
N LYS A 84 0.88 18.38 10.73
CA LYS A 84 -0.09 18.94 9.77
C LYS A 84 0.48 19.18 8.38
N GLU A 85 1.64 19.82 8.27
CA GLU A 85 2.26 20.14 6.98
C GLU A 85 2.63 18.87 6.21
N LYS A 86 3.26 17.92 6.90
CA LYS A 86 3.64 16.63 6.31
C LYS A 86 2.40 15.85 5.87
N GLY A 87 1.36 15.84 6.72
CA GLY A 87 0.09 15.19 6.39
C GLY A 87 -0.56 15.78 5.16
N LEU A 88 -0.63 17.11 5.06
CA LEU A 88 -1.18 17.79 3.88
C LEU A 88 -0.37 17.49 2.61
N SER A 89 0.96 17.41 2.73
CA SER A 89 1.80 17.08 1.57
C SER A 89 1.48 15.70 1.01
N PHE A 90 1.23 14.71 1.87
CA PHE A 90 0.83 13.38 1.43
C PHE A 90 -0.57 13.34 0.84
N LEU A 91 -1.52 14.07 1.41
CA LEU A 91 -2.85 14.19 0.83
C LEU A 91 -2.79 14.77 -0.60
N LYS A 92 -1.96 15.78 -0.80
CA LYS A 92 -1.74 16.37 -2.12
C LYS A 92 -1.03 15.43 -3.09
N LYS A 93 -0.10 14.61 -2.60
CA LYS A 93 0.54 13.57 -3.41
C LYS A 93 -0.46 12.54 -3.95
N GLU A 94 -1.48 12.20 -3.15
CA GLU A 94 -2.54 11.31 -3.62
C GLU A 94 -3.23 11.89 -4.85
N ILE A 95 -3.57 13.16 -4.82
CA ILE A 95 -4.20 13.85 -5.96
C ILE A 95 -3.28 13.87 -7.18
N THR A 96 -1.98 14.08 -6.97
CA THR A 96 -0.99 14.11 -8.06
C THR A 96 -0.86 12.75 -8.74
N LEU A 97 -0.79 11.68 -7.96
CA LEU A 97 -0.64 10.32 -8.49
C LEU A 97 -1.97 9.76 -9.04
N TYR A 98 -3.06 10.08 -8.37
CA TYR A 98 -4.41 9.62 -8.71
C TYR A 98 -5.36 10.84 -8.82
N PRO A 99 -5.35 11.57 -9.97
CA PRO A 99 -6.13 12.80 -10.12
C PRO A 99 -7.64 12.63 -9.93
N GLU A 100 -8.17 11.45 -10.16
CA GLU A 100 -9.57 11.12 -9.91
C GLU A 100 -9.98 11.24 -8.45
N SER A 101 -9.01 11.24 -7.53
CA SER A 101 -9.26 11.38 -6.09
C SER A 101 -9.44 12.84 -5.64
N GLU A 102 -9.21 13.83 -6.50
CA GLU A 102 -9.16 15.24 -6.13
C GLU A 102 -10.40 15.71 -5.37
N LYS A 103 -11.57 15.40 -5.87
CA LYS A 103 -12.84 15.83 -5.24
C LYS A 103 -12.99 15.30 -3.81
N TYR A 104 -12.65 14.03 -3.62
CA TYR A 104 -12.74 13.37 -2.32
C TYR A 104 -11.67 13.91 -1.35
N ILE A 105 -10.43 13.97 -1.81
CA ILE A 105 -9.31 14.42 -0.96
C ILE A 105 -9.45 15.89 -0.59
N SER A 106 -9.91 16.74 -1.50
CA SER A 106 -10.18 18.16 -1.22
C SER A 106 -11.20 18.35 -0.10
N ARG A 107 -12.20 17.49 -0.04
CA ARG A 107 -13.18 17.51 1.07
C ARG A 107 -12.54 17.15 2.40
N ILE A 108 -11.68 16.13 2.40
CA ILE A 108 -10.93 15.72 3.60
C ILE A 108 -10.07 16.88 4.10
N ILE A 109 -9.32 17.52 3.21
CA ILE A 109 -8.47 18.66 3.56
C ILE A 109 -9.30 19.79 4.20
N LYS A 110 -10.43 20.13 3.59
CA LYS A 110 -11.34 21.16 4.14
C LYS A 110 -11.86 20.81 5.54
N GLN A 111 -12.16 19.54 5.78
CA GLN A 111 -12.61 19.09 7.09
C GLN A 111 -11.49 19.16 8.14
N LEU A 112 -10.28 18.79 7.75
CA LEU A 112 -9.12 18.82 8.65
C LEU A 112 -8.73 20.26 9.04
N GLU A 113 -8.88 21.20 8.13
CA GLU A 113 -8.50 22.60 8.33
C GLU A 113 -9.56 23.44 9.07
N LYS A 114 -10.70 22.87 9.38
CA LYS A 114 -11.70 23.51 10.25
C LYS A 114 -11.21 23.52 11.70
#